data_e689512d9be8694d7c19958a92e09cbf
#
_entry.id   e689512d9be8694d7c19958a92e09cbf
#
_cell.length_a   1.000
_cell.length_b   1.000
_cell.length_c   1.000
_cell.angle_alpha   90.00
_cell.angle_beta   90.00
_cell.angle_gamma   90.00
#
_symmetry.space_group_name_H-M   'P 1'
#
loop_
_entity.id
_entity.type
_entity.pdbx_description
1 polymer ?
#
loop_
_entity_poly.entity_id
_entity_poly.type
_entity_poly.pdbx_seq_one_letter_code
_entity_poly.pdbx_strand_id
1 'polypeptide(L)'
;MWRLLSSDWWRLVPAPWLQIALALVAVVCGAVVGVERERREKPAGLRTLVLVCLGSAVFTMVSFVFTTTTGDSGRVAAQIVTGIGFLGAGAIIHGAGNVTGMTTAATIWVTAATGMVAGCGYAGAALGLSLLTRFVLAGIYAWEAHFIDPVRTSITHLDCDPDHGKTALRIAKILEDHHVPAQSWDLEAGPEGTARLRLVLRLTRRRRRELLAELAALPAVREIRDELEALPVPPPKTPAR
;
A
#
# COMPACT_ATOMS: atom_id res chain seq x y z
N MET A 1 -26.08 24.97 -11.50
CA MET A 1 -25.15 24.31 -10.56
C MET A 1 -23.81 23.94 -11.19
N TRP A 2 -23.74 23.54 -12.47
CA TRP A 2 -22.48 23.30 -13.21
C TRP A 2 -21.61 24.53 -13.42
N ARG A 3 -22.18 25.75 -13.48
CA ARG A 3 -21.45 27.02 -13.65
C ARG A 3 -20.60 27.43 -12.44
N LEU A 4 -20.86 26.89 -11.25
CA LEU A 4 -20.03 27.17 -10.05
C LEU A 4 -18.77 26.30 -9.98
N LEU A 5 -18.73 25.19 -10.71
CA LEU A 5 -17.54 24.33 -10.84
C LEU A 5 -16.67 24.72 -12.06
N SER A 6 -17.26 25.31 -13.09
CA SER A 6 -16.57 25.99 -14.16
C SER A 6 -16.35 27.45 -13.76
N SER A 7 -15.42 27.67 -12.84
CA SER A 7 -15.02 29.02 -12.48
C SER A 7 -14.35 29.67 -13.68
N ASP A 8 -15.06 30.53 -14.40
CA ASP A 8 -14.52 31.37 -15.47
C ASP A 8 -13.49 32.41 -14.94
N TRP A 9 -13.02 32.27 -13.69
CA TRP A 9 -11.99 33.09 -13.06
C TRP A 9 -10.69 33.12 -13.86
N TRP A 10 -10.37 32.04 -14.59
CA TRP A 10 -9.21 31.97 -15.45
C TRP A 10 -9.25 32.97 -16.62
N ARG A 11 -10.43 33.45 -17.00
CA ARG A 11 -10.57 34.53 -18.01
C ARG A 11 -10.14 35.91 -17.48
N LEU A 12 -10.06 36.07 -16.17
CA LEU A 12 -9.68 37.30 -15.49
C LEU A 12 -8.17 37.39 -15.25
N VAL A 13 -7.45 36.28 -15.35
CA VAL A 13 -6.00 36.19 -15.10
C VAL A 13 -5.27 36.16 -16.43
N PRO A 14 -4.37 37.10 -16.75
CA PRO A 14 -3.57 37.02 -17.96
C PRO A 14 -2.69 35.79 -18.00
N ALA A 15 -2.62 35.11 -19.15
CA ALA A 15 -1.54 34.15 -19.39
C ALA A 15 -0.21 34.96 -19.37
N PRO A 16 0.85 34.56 -18.72
CA PRO A 16 1.24 33.24 -18.21
C PRO A 16 0.89 32.96 -16.73
N TRP A 17 0.40 33.98 -15.99
CA TRP A 17 0.14 33.85 -14.55
C TRP A 17 -0.89 32.75 -14.21
N LEU A 18 -1.87 32.57 -15.11
CA LEU A 18 -2.84 31.50 -14.99
C LEU A 18 -2.17 30.13 -14.99
N GLN A 19 -1.25 29.88 -15.90
CA GLN A 19 -0.54 28.58 -16.02
C GLN A 19 0.29 28.30 -14.77
N ILE A 20 0.94 29.33 -14.21
CA ILE A 20 1.69 29.23 -12.96
C ILE A 20 0.73 28.92 -11.80
N ALA A 21 -0.42 29.59 -11.73
CA ALA A 21 -1.42 29.33 -10.70
C ALA A 21 -1.95 27.89 -10.75
N LEU A 22 -2.25 27.36 -11.95
CA LEU A 22 -2.69 25.98 -12.13
C LEU A 22 -1.59 24.97 -11.77
N ALA A 23 -0.34 25.26 -12.11
CA ALA A 23 0.81 24.45 -11.68
C ALA A 23 0.95 24.42 -10.15
N LEU A 24 0.77 25.55 -9.47
CA LEU A 24 0.77 25.64 -8.02
C LEU A 24 -0.40 24.85 -7.40
N VAL A 25 -1.58 24.92 -8.01
CA VAL A 25 -2.72 24.08 -7.59
C VAL A 25 -2.37 22.60 -7.71
N ALA A 26 -1.74 22.17 -8.82
CA ALA A 26 -1.30 20.78 -8.98
C ALA A 26 -0.27 20.38 -7.92
N VAL A 27 0.67 21.26 -7.57
CA VAL A 27 1.63 21.03 -6.46
C VAL A 27 0.87 20.82 -5.15
N VAL A 28 -0.10 21.68 -4.83
CA VAL A 28 -0.91 21.57 -3.60
C VAL A 28 -1.71 20.26 -3.60
N CYS A 29 -2.35 19.91 -4.72
CA CYS A 29 -3.09 18.66 -4.86
C CYS A 29 -2.20 17.43 -4.62
N GLY A 30 -1.04 17.38 -5.26
CA GLY A 30 -0.05 16.33 -5.05
C GLY A 30 0.45 16.26 -3.61
N ALA A 31 0.64 17.43 -2.97
CA ALA A 31 1.07 17.52 -1.58
C ALA A 31 0.00 17.01 -0.60
N VAL A 32 -1.29 17.33 -0.81
CA VAL A 32 -2.40 16.87 0.02
C VAL A 32 -2.43 15.35 0.11
N VAL A 33 -2.24 14.66 -1.02
CA VAL A 33 -2.19 13.20 -1.06
C VAL A 33 -0.84 12.69 -0.57
N GLY A 34 0.26 13.35 -0.98
CA GLY A 34 1.62 12.94 -0.69
C GLY A 34 1.97 12.95 0.80
N VAL A 35 1.51 13.96 1.55
CA VAL A 35 1.72 14.05 3.01
C VAL A 35 1.12 12.83 3.74
N GLU A 36 -0.05 12.35 3.31
CA GLU A 36 -0.66 11.16 3.89
C GLU A 36 0.20 9.91 3.65
N ARG A 37 0.77 9.81 2.44
CA ARG A 37 1.62 8.68 2.05
C ARG A 37 2.96 8.70 2.79
N GLU A 38 3.58 9.88 2.89
CA GLU A 38 4.84 10.08 3.61
C GLU A 38 4.70 9.72 5.09
N ARG A 39 3.64 10.21 5.76
CA ARG A 39 3.37 9.90 7.16
C ARG A 39 3.16 8.41 7.44
N ARG A 40 2.77 7.65 6.42
CA ARG A 40 2.55 6.19 6.53
C ARG A 40 3.71 5.38 5.97
N GLU A 41 4.85 6.00 5.69
CA GLU A 41 6.05 5.34 5.16
C GLU A 41 5.78 4.47 3.93
N LYS A 42 4.93 4.99 3.01
CA LYS A 42 4.61 4.28 1.76
C LYS A 42 5.60 4.63 0.65
N PRO A 43 5.88 3.71 -0.31
CA PRO A 43 6.92 3.90 -1.34
C PRO A 43 6.80 5.17 -2.17
N ALA A 44 5.58 5.60 -2.56
CA ALA A 44 5.36 6.88 -3.23
C ALA A 44 4.93 7.93 -2.20
N GLY A 45 5.87 8.74 -1.73
CA GLY A 45 5.68 9.80 -0.75
C GLY A 45 5.38 11.18 -1.37
N LEU A 46 5.62 12.23 -0.58
CA LEU A 46 5.30 13.62 -0.90
C LEU A 46 5.94 14.07 -2.23
N ARG A 47 7.24 13.91 -2.37
CA ARG A 47 7.99 14.39 -3.55
C ARG A 47 7.50 13.72 -4.84
N THR A 48 7.29 12.41 -4.79
CA THR A 48 6.84 11.64 -5.95
C THR A 48 5.46 12.09 -6.41
N LEU A 49 4.49 12.21 -5.50
CA LEU A 49 3.12 12.57 -5.87
C LEU A 49 2.97 14.03 -6.29
N VAL A 50 3.76 14.95 -5.71
CA VAL A 50 3.84 16.34 -6.18
C VAL A 50 4.34 16.39 -7.61
N LEU A 51 5.44 15.68 -7.92
CA LEU A 51 6.01 15.67 -9.28
C LEU A 51 5.09 14.98 -10.30
N VAL A 52 4.41 13.91 -9.93
CA VAL A 52 3.41 13.24 -10.80
C VAL A 52 2.24 14.17 -11.11
N CYS A 53 1.69 14.84 -10.10
CA CYS A 53 0.57 15.75 -10.27
C CYS A 53 0.97 16.98 -11.14
N LEU A 54 2.10 17.60 -10.81
CA LEU A 54 2.64 18.74 -11.54
C LEU A 54 2.96 18.38 -13.00
N GLY A 55 3.66 17.28 -13.24
CA GLY A 55 4.02 16.82 -14.59
C GLY A 55 2.79 16.55 -15.44
N SER A 56 1.77 15.89 -14.89
CA SER A 56 0.51 15.64 -15.57
C SER A 56 -0.23 16.95 -15.90
N ALA A 57 -0.23 17.92 -14.99
CA ALA A 57 -0.84 19.23 -15.24
C ALA A 57 -0.10 19.98 -16.36
N VAL A 58 1.23 20.03 -16.34
CA VAL A 58 2.05 20.69 -17.35
C VAL A 58 1.85 20.06 -18.70
N PHE A 59 1.91 18.73 -18.83
CA PHE A 59 1.66 18.04 -20.11
C PHE A 59 0.26 18.31 -20.64
N THR A 60 -0.74 18.37 -19.77
CA THR A 60 -2.11 18.71 -20.14
C THR A 60 -2.21 20.16 -20.63
N MET A 61 -1.60 21.12 -19.97
CA MET A 61 -1.56 22.53 -20.41
C MET A 61 -0.87 22.67 -21.77
N VAL A 62 0.28 21.99 -21.96
CA VAL A 62 1.03 22.01 -23.20
C VAL A 62 0.23 21.39 -24.34
N SER A 63 -0.61 20.39 -24.09
CA SER A 63 -1.43 19.76 -25.13
C SER A 63 -2.36 20.75 -25.83
N PHE A 64 -2.88 21.76 -25.13
CA PHE A 64 -3.72 22.78 -25.70
C PHE A 64 -2.95 23.74 -26.63
N VAL A 65 -1.64 23.92 -26.42
CA VAL A 65 -0.80 24.76 -27.29
C VAL A 65 -0.59 24.09 -28.66
N PHE A 66 -0.46 22.76 -28.67
CA PHE A 66 -0.26 21.98 -29.90
C PHE A 66 -1.57 21.57 -30.60
N THR A 67 -2.73 21.84 -30.00
CA THR A 67 -4.01 21.52 -30.61
C THR A 67 -4.34 22.61 -31.63
N THR A 68 -4.18 22.30 -32.90
CA THR A 68 -4.70 23.10 -34.01
C THR A 68 -6.18 22.79 -34.21
N THR A 69 -6.86 23.55 -35.07
CA THR A 69 -8.31 23.43 -35.35
C THR A 69 -8.80 22.01 -35.71
N THR A 70 -7.90 21.11 -36.07
CA THR A 70 -8.17 19.70 -36.42
C THR A 70 -7.47 18.70 -35.53
N GLY A 71 -6.73 19.16 -34.50
CA GLY A 71 -5.96 18.30 -33.59
C GLY A 71 -6.81 17.71 -32.46
N ASP A 72 -6.52 16.48 -32.11
CA ASP A 72 -7.14 15.78 -30.97
C ASP A 72 -6.35 16.05 -29.68
N SER A 73 -6.90 16.91 -28.80
CA SER A 73 -6.32 17.22 -27.48
C SER A 73 -6.30 16.01 -26.54
N GLY A 74 -7.10 14.97 -26.81
CA GLY A 74 -7.16 13.75 -26.02
C GLY A 74 -5.91 12.85 -26.17
N ARG A 75 -5.13 13.02 -27.25
CA ARG A 75 -3.93 12.19 -27.50
C ARG A 75 -2.90 12.32 -26.37
N VAL A 76 -2.60 13.52 -25.92
CA VAL A 76 -1.64 13.72 -24.82
C VAL A 76 -2.18 13.13 -23.53
N ALA A 77 -3.49 13.30 -23.25
CA ALA A 77 -4.14 12.71 -22.09
C ALA A 77 -4.00 11.17 -22.11
N ALA A 78 -4.25 10.52 -23.24
CA ALA A 78 -4.07 9.09 -23.39
C ALA A 78 -2.61 8.64 -23.14
N GLN A 79 -1.63 9.42 -23.61
CA GLN A 79 -0.21 9.14 -23.37
C GLN A 79 0.20 9.33 -21.90
N ILE A 80 -0.36 10.32 -21.21
CA ILE A 80 -0.14 10.48 -19.76
C ILE A 80 -0.64 9.22 -19.03
N VAL A 81 -1.88 8.76 -19.31
CA VAL A 81 -2.46 7.57 -18.68
C VAL A 81 -1.61 6.33 -18.93
N THR A 82 -1.12 6.16 -20.17
CA THR A 82 -0.23 5.04 -20.53
C THR A 82 1.11 5.14 -19.81
N GLY A 83 1.74 6.31 -19.81
CA GLY A 83 3.06 6.54 -19.20
C GLY A 83 3.05 6.35 -17.68
N ILE A 84 1.98 6.78 -17.01
CA ILE A 84 1.79 6.56 -15.56
C ILE A 84 1.63 5.07 -15.26
N GLY A 85 1.12 4.26 -16.17
CA GLY A 85 1.05 2.81 -16.02
C GLY A 85 2.43 2.18 -15.79
N PHE A 86 3.48 2.68 -16.47
CA PHE A 86 4.86 2.24 -16.24
C PHE A 86 5.37 2.56 -14.82
N LEU A 87 5.13 3.77 -14.33
CA LEU A 87 5.48 4.15 -12.95
C LEU A 87 4.68 3.35 -11.93
N GLY A 88 3.39 3.11 -12.20
CA GLY A 88 2.54 2.27 -11.37
C GLY A 88 3.05 0.83 -11.28
N ALA A 89 3.42 0.24 -12.41
CA ALA A 89 4.00 -1.10 -12.45
C ALA A 89 5.32 -1.17 -11.68
N GLY A 90 6.18 -0.15 -11.81
CA GLY A 90 7.43 -0.04 -11.03
C GLY A 90 7.22 0.08 -9.52
N ALA A 91 6.05 0.53 -9.07
CA ALA A 91 5.70 0.60 -7.65
C ALA A 91 5.17 -0.72 -7.08
N ILE A 92 4.85 -1.70 -7.92
CA ILE A 92 4.35 -3.02 -7.52
C ILE A 92 5.55 -3.97 -7.40
N ILE A 93 5.75 -4.51 -6.21
CA ILE A 93 6.84 -5.43 -5.90
C ILE A 93 6.28 -6.82 -5.70
N HIS A 94 6.81 -7.78 -6.45
CA HIS A 94 6.51 -9.19 -6.33
C HIS A 94 7.59 -9.85 -5.47
N GLY A 95 7.20 -10.38 -4.29
CA GLY A 95 8.05 -11.20 -3.44
C GLY A 95 7.58 -12.65 -3.42
N ALA A 96 8.34 -13.55 -2.82
CA ALA A 96 7.97 -14.96 -2.68
C ALA A 96 6.62 -15.10 -1.93
N GLY A 97 5.53 -15.26 -2.70
CA GLY A 97 4.17 -15.46 -2.18
C GLY A 97 3.41 -14.19 -1.75
N ASN A 98 3.95 -12.98 -1.99
CA ASN A 98 3.25 -11.74 -1.65
C ASN A 98 3.45 -10.65 -2.71
N VAL A 99 2.38 -9.93 -3.03
CA VAL A 99 2.39 -8.76 -3.92
C VAL A 99 2.12 -7.52 -3.09
N THR A 100 3.01 -6.53 -3.14
CA THR A 100 2.89 -5.26 -2.41
C THR A 100 2.93 -4.09 -3.38
N GLY A 101 2.44 -2.90 -2.94
CA GLY A 101 2.52 -1.68 -3.75
C GLY A 101 1.29 -1.41 -4.63
N MET A 102 0.29 -2.27 -4.71
CA MET A 102 -0.92 -2.06 -5.53
C MET A 102 -1.65 -0.74 -5.20
N THR A 103 -1.85 -0.46 -3.90
CA THR A 103 -2.45 0.81 -3.45
C THR A 103 -1.57 2.00 -3.83
N THR A 104 -0.24 1.83 -3.81
CA THR A 104 0.71 2.86 -4.23
C THR A 104 0.58 3.16 -5.73
N ALA A 105 0.52 2.13 -6.56
CA ALA A 105 0.31 2.27 -8.00
C ALA A 105 -1.02 2.98 -8.31
N ALA A 106 -2.11 2.57 -7.66
CA ALA A 106 -3.41 3.23 -7.79
C ALA A 106 -3.38 4.70 -7.35
N THR A 107 -2.65 5.01 -6.27
CA THR A 107 -2.49 6.40 -5.79
C THR A 107 -1.73 7.26 -6.81
N ILE A 108 -0.65 6.75 -7.40
CA ILE A 108 0.10 7.43 -8.46
C ILE A 108 -0.84 7.73 -9.64
N TRP A 109 -1.64 6.75 -10.06
CA TRP A 109 -2.57 6.86 -11.18
C TRP A 109 -3.64 7.95 -10.95
N VAL A 110 -4.31 7.93 -9.79
CA VAL A 110 -5.32 8.96 -9.41
C VAL A 110 -4.69 10.34 -9.25
N THR A 111 -3.47 10.43 -8.72
CA THR A 111 -2.77 11.72 -8.58
C THR A 111 -2.42 12.32 -9.95
N ALA A 112 -2.05 11.50 -10.93
CA ALA A 112 -1.85 11.96 -12.30
C ALA A 112 -3.15 12.48 -12.92
N ALA A 113 -4.26 11.75 -12.75
CA ALA A 113 -5.58 12.20 -13.19
C ALA A 113 -5.98 13.53 -12.55
N THR A 114 -5.70 13.72 -11.25
CA THR A 114 -5.93 15.00 -10.55
C THR A 114 -5.10 16.13 -11.15
N GLY A 115 -3.85 15.88 -11.51
CA GLY A 115 -2.99 16.83 -12.21
C GLY A 115 -3.55 17.22 -13.57
N MET A 116 -4.05 16.24 -14.35
CA MET A 116 -4.71 16.52 -15.63
C MET A 116 -5.92 17.44 -15.48
N VAL A 117 -6.76 17.19 -14.47
CA VAL A 117 -7.93 18.05 -14.15
C VAL A 117 -7.49 19.48 -13.80
N ALA A 118 -6.41 19.64 -13.02
CA ALA A 118 -5.83 20.95 -12.73
C ALA A 118 -5.32 21.62 -14.01
N GLY A 119 -4.61 20.89 -14.87
CA GLY A 119 -4.08 21.37 -16.15
C GLY A 119 -5.18 21.80 -17.14
N CYS A 120 -6.37 21.20 -17.07
CA CYS A 120 -7.56 21.61 -17.83
C CYS A 120 -8.20 22.92 -17.31
N GLY A 121 -7.69 23.51 -16.20
CA GLY A 121 -8.25 24.72 -15.60
C GLY A 121 -9.29 24.47 -14.50
N TYR A 122 -9.60 23.21 -14.19
CA TYR A 122 -10.59 22.85 -13.16
C TYR A 122 -9.96 22.76 -11.76
N ALA A 123 -9.39 23.88 -11.29
CA ALA A 123 -8.66 23.94 -10.02
C ALA A 123 -9.49 23.47 -8.82
N GLY A 124 -10.76 23.89 -8.72
CA GLY A 124 -11.66 23.46 -7.63
C GLY A 124 -11.96 21.97 -7.65
N ALA A 125 -12.17 21.39 -8.84
CA ALA A 125 -12.38 19.95 -8.98
C ALA A 125 -11.11 19.16 -8.63
N ALA A 126 -9.93 19.63 -9.03
CA ALA A 126 -8.66 19.00 -8.69
C ALA A 126 -8.43 18.97 -7.18
N LEU A 127 -8.69 20.09 -6.48
CA LEU A 127 -8.62 20.16 -5.02
C LEU A 127 -9.63 19.19 -4.37
N GLY A 128 -10.88 19.16 -4.85
CA GLY A 128 -11.90 18.24 -4.37
C GLY A 128 -11.48 16.78 -4.55
N LEU A 129 -10.93 16.41 -5.71
CA LEU A 129 -10.42 15.07 -5.98
C LEU A 129 -9.24 14.69 -5.08
N SER A 130 -8.31 15.61 -4.83
CA SER A 130 -7.16 15.36 -3.95
C SER A 130 -7.60 15.13 -2.50
N LEU A 131 -8.59 15.91 -2.01
CA LEU A 131 -9.18 15.72 -0.68
C LEU A 131 -9.95 14.41 -0.59
N LEU A 132 -10.72 14.06 -1.62
CA LEU A 132 -11.44 12.79 -1.70
C LEU A 132 -10.46 11.62 -1.69
N THR A 133 -9.39 11.68 -2.49
CA THR A 133 -8.33 10.66 -2.53
C THR A 133 -7.69 10.49 -1.15
N ARG A 134 -7.35 11.60 -0.48
CA ARG A 134 -6.83 11.57 0.88
C ARG A 134 -7.82 10.94 1.85
N PHE A 135 -9.11 11.31 1.76
CA PHE A 135 -10.16 10.74 2.59
C PHE A 135 -10.29 9.22 2.39
N VAL A 136 -10.27 8.76 1.13
CA VAL A 136 -10.31 7.32 0.82
C VAL A 136 -9.11 6.60 1.44
N LEU A 137 -7.89 7.13 1.26
CA LEU A 137 -6.67 6.53 1.79
C LEU A 137 -6.64 6.50 3.33
N ALA A 138 -7.10 7.56 3.99
CA ALA A 138 -7.13 7.67 5.44
C ALA A 138 -8.35 6.98 6.06
N GLY A 139 -9.53 7.17 5.47
CA GLY A 139 -10.80 6.72 5.99
C GLY A 139 -11.00 5.21 5.86
N ILE A 140 -10.70 4.64 4.70
CA ILE A 140 -10.81 3.18 4.52
C ILE A 140 -9.85 2.45 5.46
N TYR A 141 -8.62 2.96 5.62
CA TYR A 141 -7.68 2.36 6.58
C TYR A 141 -8.20 2.41 8.03
N ALA A 142 -8.78 3.54 8.45
CA ALA A 142 -9.37 3.65 9.79
C ALA A 142 -10.56 2.71 9.97
N TRP A 143 -11.38 2.57 8.92
CA TRP A 143 -12.51 1.67 8.89
C TRP A 143 -12.07 0.19 8.90
N GLU A 144 -11.09 -0.19 8.07
CA GLU A 144 -10.49 -1.52 8.07
C GLU A 144 -9.90 -1.89 9.44
N ALA A 145 -9.18 -0.94 10.07
CA ALA A 145 -8.61 -1.16 11.41
C ALA A 145 -9.68 -1.39 12.49
N HIS A 146 -10.90 -0.87 12.28
CA HIS A 146 -11.99 -1.00 13.23
C HIS A 146 -12.88 -2.23 12.98
N PHE A 147 -13.13 -2.57 11.72
CA PHE A 147 -14.07 -3.63 11.33
C PHE A 147 -13.39 -4.91 10.83
N ILE A 148 -12.17 -4.83 10.35
CA ILE A 148 -11.42 -5.98 9.83
C ILE A 148 -10.30 -6.27 10.82
N ASP A 149 -10.32 -7.48 11.42
CA ASP A 149 -9.24 -7.91 12.32
C ASP A 149 -7.92 -8.02 11.52
N PRO A 150 -6.95 -7.12 11.76
CA PRO A 150 -5.77 -7.07 10.92
C PRO A 150 -4.94 -8.34 11.07
N VAL A 151 -4.50 -8.88 9.95
CA VAL A 151 -3.50 -9.96 9.93
C VAL A 151 -2.21 -9.42 10.54
N ARG A 152 -1.80 -9.97 11.66
CA ARG A 152 -0.55 -9.61 12.34
C ARG A 152 0.45 -10.74 12.21
N THR A 153 1.70 -10.36 12.07
CA THR A 153 2.80 -11.32 12.18
C THR A 153 3.17 -11.44 13.66
N SER A 154 3.20 -12.64 14.17
CA SER A 154 3.72 -12.95 15.52
C SER A 154 4.71 -14.09 15.42
N ILE A 155 5.71 -14.07 16.30
CA ILE A 155 6.61 -15.19 16.51
C ILE A 155 6.14 -15.89 17.77
N THR A 156 5.82 -17.16 17.62
CA THR A 156 5.36 -18.00 18.75
C THR A 156 6.35 -19.12 18.95
N HIS A 157 6.84 -19.27 20.17
CA HIS A 157 7.71 -20.36 20.59
C HIS A 157 6.88 -21.38 21.38
N LEU A 158 6.93 -22.63 20.94
CA LEU A 158 6.33 -23.75 21.67
C LEU A 158 7.44 -24.67 22.17
N ASP A 159 7.45 -24.91 23.47
CA ASP A 159 8.28 -25.96 24.09
C ASP A 159 7.42 -27.23 24.24
N CYS A 160 7.82 -28.31 23.60
CA CYS A 160 7.07 -29.58 23.59
C CYS A 160 7.95 -30.79 23.84
N ASP A 161 7.34 -31.87 24.36
CA ASP A 161 7.99 -33.15 24.49
C ASP A 161 8.04 -33.85 23.11
N PRO A 162 9.22 -34.32 22.67
CA PRO A 162 9.39 -34.87 21.33
C PRO A 162 8.64 -36.18 21.08
N ASP A 163 8.22 -36.90 22.10
CA ASP A 163 7.48 -38.21 22.07
C ASP A 163 7.74 -39.01 20.79
N HIS A 164 9.01 -39.34 20.54
CA HIS A 164 9.49 -40.08 19.35
C HIS A 164 8.96 -39.56 18.00
N GLY A 165 8.74 -38.24 17.87
CA GLY A 165 8.27 -37.58 16.65
C GLY A 165 6.76 -37.57 16.46
N LYS A 166 5.96 -38.20 17.29
CA LYS A 166 4.48 -38.17 17.19
C LYS A 166 3.91 -36.80 17.47
N THR A 167 4.52 -36.03 18.38
CA THR A 167 4.13 -34.66 18.70
C THR A 167 4.34 -33.75 17.50
N ALA A 168 5.46 -33.87 16.80
CA ALA A 168 5.74 -33.07 15.61
C ALA A 168 4.71 -33.33 14.49
N LEU A 169 4.31 -34.58 14.28
CA LEU A 169 3.28 -34.95 13.29
C LEU A 169 1.90 -34.36 13.65
N ARG A 170 1.52 -34.39 14.93
CA ARG A 170 0.24 -33.79 15.39
C ARG A 170 0.24 -32.28 15.22
N ILE A 171 1.33 -31.59 15.58
CA ILE A 171 1.50 -30.17 15.40
C ILE A 171 1.45 -29.80 13.91
N ALA A 172 2.19 -30.54 13.05
CA ALA A 172 2.19 -30.32 11.61
C ALA A 172 0.79 -30.43 11.01
N LYS A 173 -0.01 -31.42 11.46
CA LYS A 173 -1.39 -31.57 11.01
C LYS A 173 -2.28 -30.40 11.42
N ILE A 174 -2.20 -29.93 12.67
CA ILE A 174 -2.95 -28.75 13.14
C ILE A 174 -2.54 -27.50 12.33
N LEU A 175 -1.25 -27.31 12.05
CA LEU A 175 -0.76 -26.19 11.25
C LEU A 175 -1.28 -26.28 9.80
N GLU A 176 -1.36 -27.47 9.23
CA GLU A 176 -1.92 -27.72 7.90
C GLU A 176 -3.42 -27.42 7.87
N ASP A 177 -4.19 -27.87 8.85
CA ASP A 177 -5.63 -27.62 8.98
C ASP A 177 -5.93 -26.12 9.10
N HIS A 178 -5.05 -25.36 9.73
CA HIS A 178 -5.11 -23.90 9.81
C HIS A 178 -4.46 -23.16 8.63
N HIS A 179 -4.00 -23.88 7.59
CA HIS A 179 -3.36 -23.34 6.37
C HIS A 179 -2.10 -22.51 6.67
N VAL A 180 -1.33 -22.91 7.67
CA VAL A 180 -0.03 -22.30 7.98
C VAL A 180 1.04 -22.95 7.10
N PRO A 181 1.78 -22.16 6.27
CA PRO A 181 2.78 -22.72 5.37
C PRO A 181 3.90 -23.45 6.11
N ALA A 182 4.34 -24.59 5.59
CA ALA A 182 5.42 -25.40 6.18
C ALA A 182 6.74 -24.63 6.38
N GLN A 183 6.98 -23.59 5.60
CA GLN A 183 8.18 -22.72 5.70
C GLN A 183 8.09 -21.69 6.84
N SER A 184 6.96 -21.62 7.53
CA SER A 184 6.69 -20.67 8.61
C SER A 184 7.06 -21.20 9.99
N TRP A 185 7.59 -22.41 10.08
CA TRP A 185 8.00 -23.02 11.34
C TRP A 185 9.29 -23.79 11.21
N ASP A 186 10.06 -23.80 12.28
CA ASP A 186 11.33 -24.51 12.39
C ASP A 186 11.40 -25.20 13.74
N LEU A 187 11.98 -26.41 13.76
CA LEU A 187 12.11 -27.24 14.96
C LEU A 187 13.56 -27.21 15.44
N GLU A 188 13.78 -26.62 16.59
CA GLU A 188 15.10 -26.53 17.24
C GLU A 188 15.15 -27.46 18.45
N ALA A 189 16.35 -27.92 18.82
CA ALA A 189 16.55 -28.62 20.07
C ALA A 189 16.39 -27.65 21.25
N GLY A 190 15.42 -27.93 22.14
CA GLY A 190 15.17 -27.17 23.34
C GLY A 190 16.05 -27.59 24.53
N PRO A 191 16.01 -26.85 25.65
CA PRO A 191 16.70 -27.24 26.88
C PRO A 191 16.11 -28.53 27.46
N GLU A 192 16.93 -29.28 28.20
CA GLU A 192 16.52 -30.51 28.91
C GLU A 192 15.90 -31.63 28.03
N GLY A 193 16.28 -31.73 26.77
CA GLY A 193 15.77 -32.77 25.85
C GLY A 193 14.35 -32.48 25.32
N THR A 194 13.84 -31.28 25.51
CA THR A 194 12.60 -30.82 24.87
C THR A 194 12.86 -30.39 23.42
N ALA A 195 11.80 -30.35 22.61
CA ALA A 195 11.84 -29.78 21.28
C ALA A 195 11.20 -28.36 21.36
N ARG A 196 11.90 -27.37 20.78
CA ARG A 196 11.39 -26.00 20.64
C ARG A 196 10.95 -25.75 19.21
N LEU A 197 9.69 -25.43 19.03
CA LEU A 197 9.13 -25.06 17.73
C LEU A 197 9.00 -23.54 17.66
N ARG A 198 9.64 -22.92 16.65
CA ARG A 198 9.49 -21.51 16.33
C ARG A 198 8.49 -21.37 15.19
N LEU A 199 7.39 -20.69 15.45
CA LEU A 199 6.32 -20.45 14.48
C LEU A 199 6.29 -18.96 14.10
N VAL A 200 6.32 -18.65 12.79
CA VAL A 200 6.05 -17.32 12.27
C VAL A 200 4.62 -17.31 11.74
N LEU A 201 3.68 -16.81 12.57
CA LEU A 201 2.26 -16.82 12.26
C LEU A 201 1.82 -15.50 11.64
N ARG A 202 1.19 -15.54 10.47
CA ARG A 202 0.53 -14.40 9.81
C ARG A 202 -0.98 -14.64 9.81
N LEU A 203 -1.60 -14.40 10.96
CA LEU A 203 -3.01 -14.68 11.19
C LEU A 203 -3.74 -13.48 11.79
N THR A 204 -5.07 -13.45 11.62
CA THR A 204 -5.94 -12.55 12.38
C THR A 204 -5.94 -12.95 13.85
N ARG A 205 -6.29 -12.00 14.75
CA ARG A 205 -6.34 -12.30 16.19
C ARG A 205 -7.25 -13.47 16.53
N ARG A 206 -8.38 -13.61 15.82
CA ARG A 206 -9.32 -14.69 16.03
C ARG A 206 -8.72 -16.03 15.62
N ARG A 207 -8.22 -16.19 14.38
CA ARG A 207 -7.60 -17.42 13.91
C ARG A 207 -6.38 -17.82 14.73
N ARG A 208 -5.58 -16.83 15.14
CA ARG A 208 -4.43 -17.08 16.00
C ARG A 208 -4.85 -17.64 17.34
N ARG A 209 -5.89 -17.10 18.00
CA ARG A 209 -6.41 -17.63 19.26
C ARG A 209 -6.93 -19.07 19.10
N GLU A 210 -7.65 -19.34 18.04
CA GLU A 210 -8.15 -20.69 17.72
C GLU A 210 -6.98 -21.67 17.57
N LEU A 211 -5.97 -21.34 16.77
CA LEU A 211 -4.77 -22.14 16.58
C LEU A 211 -3.99 -22.37 17.90
N LEU A 212 -3.71 -21.30 18.66
CA LEU A 212 -2.97 -21.41 19.91
C LEU A 212 -3.73 -22.20 20.98
N ALA A 213 -5.06 -22.10 21.03
CA ALA A 213 -5.90 -22.90 21.92
C ALA A 213 -5.85 -24.37 21.56
N GLU A 214 -5.85 -24.72 20.28
CA GLU A 214 -5.76 -26.10 19.81
C GLU A 214 -4.37 -26.70 20.07
N LEU A 215 -3.31 -25.92 19.85
CA LEU A 215 -1.95 -26.32 20.18
C LEU A 215 -1.75 -26.49 21.70
N ALA A 216 -2.32 -25.61 22.52
CA ALA A 216 -2.28 -25.71 23.98
C ALA A 216 -3.06 -26.90 24.53
N ALA A 217 -4.05 -27.41 23.80
CA ALA A 217 -4.80 -28.60 24.20
C ALA A 217 -4.01 -29.92 24.01
N LEU A 218 -2.86 -29.86 23.33
CA LEU A 218 -1.99 -31.05 23.19
C LEU A 218 -1.25 -31.32 24.49
N PRO A 219 -1.35 -32.53 25.06
CA PRO A 219 -0.70 -32.85 26.35
C PRO A 219 0.84 -32.84 26.28
N ALA A 220 1.40 -32.86 25.08
CA ALA A 220 2.84 -32.77 24.84
C ALA A 220 3.38 -31.32 24.83
N VAL A 221 2.53 -30.32 24.78
CA VAL A 221 2.93 -28.89 24.78
C VAL A 221 3.04 -28.44 26.24
N ARG A 222 4.24 -28.02 26.64
CA ARG A 222 4.53 -27.58 28.02
C ARG A 222 4.33 -26.07 28.18
N GLU A 223 4.83 -25.28 27.22
CA GLU A 223 4.79 -23.83 27.30
C GLU A 223 4.58 -23.21 25.89
N ILE A 224 3.78 -22.16 25.83
CA ILE A 224 3.59 -21.33 24.63
C ILE A 224 3.99 -19.90 24.99
N ARG A 225 5.04 -19.40 24.34
CA ARG A 225 5.47 -18.00 24.46
C ARG A 225 5.14 -17.29 23.15
N ASP A 226 4.28 -16.30 23.22
CA ASP A 226 3.83 -15.53 22.07
C ASP A 226 4.41 -14.12 22.15
N GLU A 227 5.40 -13.83 21.31
CA GLU A 227 5.99 -12.51 21.20
C GLU A 227 5.29 -11.76 20.06
N LEU A 228 4.50 -10.74 20.43
CA LEU A 228 3.96 -9.76 19.50
C LEU A 228 5.10 -8.83 19.08
N GLU A 229 5.83 -9.22 18.05
CA GLU A 229 6.91 -8.41 17.52
C GLU A 229 6.36 -7.42 16.49
N ALA A 230 6.63 -6.12 16.73
CA ALA A 230 6.72 -5.14 15.67
C ALA A 230 8.00 -5.46 14.88
N LEU A 231 7.92 -6.38 13.91
CA LEU A 231 9.09 -6.76 13.12
C LEU A 231 9.61 -5.56 12.33
N PRO A 232 10.89 -5.17 12.50
CA PRO A 232 11.60 -4.46 11.46
C PRO A 232 11.66 -5.39 10.23
N VAL A 233 11.32 -4.85 9.07
CA VAL A 233 11.45 -5.55 7.78
C VAL A 233 12.89 -6.04 7.67
N PRO A 234 13.15 -7.35 7.51
CA PRO A 234 14.52 -7.82 7.34
C PRO A 234 15.12 -7.19 6.09
N PRO A 235 16.39 -6.75 6.14
CA PRO A 235 17.07 -6.21 4.97
C PRO A 235 17.09 -7.26 3.85
N PRO A 236 17.01 -6.84 2.57
CA PRO A 236 17.07 -7.76 1.46
C PRO A 236 18.38 -8.56 1.53
N LYS A 237 18.26 -9.89 1.46
CA LYS A 237 19.43 -10.76 1.37
C LYS A 237 20.23 -10.36 0.12
N THR A 238 21.41 -9.82 0.32
CA THR A 238 22.37 -9.56 -0.74
C THR A 238 22.65 -10.89 -1.46
N PRO A 239 22.53 -10.97 -2.80
CA PRO A 239 22.88 -12.20 -3.51
C PRO A 239 24.37 -12.47 -3.28
N ALA A 240 24.68 -13.67 -2.84
CA ALA A 240 26.05 -14.15 -2.77
C ALA A 240 26.67 -14.08 -4.17
N ARG A 241 27.87 -13.50 -4.26
CA ARG A 241 28.69 -13.41 -5.48
C ARG A 241 29.11 -14.80 -5.94
#